data_57b132e6dd5602ae514018a4a0d0e6d5
#
_entry.id   57b132e6dd5602ae514018a4a0d0e6d5
#
_cell.length_a   1.000
_cell.length_b   1.000
_cell.length_c   1.000
_cell.angle_alpha   90.00
_cell.angle_beta   90.00
_cell.angle_gamma   90.00
#
_symmetry.space_group_name_H-M   'P 1'
#
loop_
_entity.id
_entity.type
_entity.pdbx_description
1 polymer ?
#
loop_
_entity_poly.entity_id
_entity_poly.type
_entity_poly.pdbx_seq_one_letter_code
_entity_poly.pdbx_strand_id
1 'polypeptide(L)'
;EKNNEFSLEFASYKKEASDYDWFSKFGYDRMISDLQMSCVENILPGNRERLAALKDTHKGESCFIIGNGPSLKAEDLELLKNNNIFCFASKRINLIYDKTSWRPDIWAASDLDYVETYLDEIKEMKGYTKLLCAQVITRQMGIVDDAVYYPFVQMERRPPWFNADIMLGVHFWGTITCKLINFAVYMGFKNIYLLGVYNNWPVRKNEDGKYMYDVNVKSHFDDSYFAGGYSEKLEK
;
A
#
# COMPACT_ATOMS: atom_id res chain seq x y z
N GLU A 1 18.77 26.43 -7.27
CA GLU A 1 18.71 26.10 -5.82
C GLU A 1 18.37 24.62 -5.59
N LYS A 2 17.34 24.04 -6.25
CA LYS A 2 17.01 22.61 -6.14
C LYS A 2 18.16 21.67 -6.57
N ASN A 3 18.96 22.08 -7.56
CA ASN A 3 20.13 21.31 -8.00
C ASN A 3 21.28 21.36 -6.98
N ASN A 4 21.35 22.38 -6.13
CA ASN A 4 22.39 22.51 -5.12
C ASN A 4 22.13 21.62 -3.89
N GLU A 5 20.86 21.50 -3.44
CA GLU A 5 20.53 20.57 -2.34
C GLU A 5 20.83 19.13 -2.71
N PHE A 6 20.45 18.73 -3.92
CA PHE A 6 20.76 17.39 -4.41
C PHE A 6 22.26 17.11 -4.55
N SER A 7 23.05 18.10 -4.98
CA SER A 7 24.50 17.97 -5.09
C SER A 7 25.21 17.97 -3.75
N LEU A 8 24.65 18.62 -2.72
CA LEU A 8 25.19 18.63 -1.36
C LEU A 8 24.89 17.32 -0.62
N GLU A 9 23.70 16.76 -0.75
CA GLU A 9 23.37 15.41 -0.28
C GLU A 9 24.30 14.37 -0.95
N PHE A 10 24.49 14.50 -2.25
CA PHE A 10 25.39 13.65 -3.01
C PHE A 10 26.84 13.74 -2.51
N ALA A 11 27.32 14.92 -2.22
CA ALA A 11 28.69 15.14 -1.76
C ALA A 11 28.91 14.66 -0.31
N SER A 12 27.95 14.88 0.61
CA SER A 12 28.00 14.36 1.97
C SER A 12 27.96 12.83 1.99
N TYR A 13 27.16 12.26 1.12
CA TYR A 13 27.05 10.82 0.97
C TYR A 13 28.34 10.15 0.46
N LYS A 14 28.99 10.77 -0.52
CA LYS A 14 30.30 10.29 -1.03
C LYS A 14 31.38 10.28 0.04
N LYS A 15 31.25 11.12 1.06
CA LYS A 15 32.24 11.28 2.13
C LYS A 15 32.13 10.18 3.19
N GLU A 16 30.98 9.59 3.37
CA GLU A 16 30.73 8.50 4.31
C GLU A 16 30.81 7.11 3.67
N ALA A 17 30.95 7.04 2.36
CA ALA A 17 30.69 5.83 1.62
C ALA A 17 31.95 5.05 1.27
N SER A 18 32.17 4.12 2.07
CA SER A 18 32.27 2.71 1.62
C SER A 18 31.03 2.25 0.80
N ASP A 19 30.10 3.15 0.45
CA ASP A 19 28.74 2.86 -0.04
C ASP A 19 28.42 3.47 -1.40
N TYR A 20 29.31 3.30 -2.37
CA TYR A 20 29.02 3.47 -3.80
C TYR A 20 27.72 2.72 -4.19
N ASP A 21 27.49 1.59 -3.56
CA ASP A 21 26.30 0.76 -3.76
C ASP A 21 24.98 1.44 -3.33
N TRP A 22 24.97 2.21 -2.25
CA TRP A 22 23.75 2.87 -1.77
C TRP A 22 23.32 4.03 -2.67
N PHE A 23 24.28 4.82 -3.10
CA PHE A 23 24.00 5.96 -3.96
C PHE A 23 23.51 5.53 -5.36
N SER A 24 24.16 4.53 -5.95
CA SER A 24 23.72 3.96 -7.22
C SER A 24 22.29 3.40 -7.11
N LYS A 25 21.96 2.84 -5.96
CA LYS A 25 20.64 2.28 -5.68
C LYS A 25 19.58 3.36 -5.45
N PHE A 26 19.85 4.41 -4.69
CA PHE A 26 18.92 5.52 -4.47
C PHE A 26 18.61 6.26 -5.78
N GLY A 27 19.61 6.52 -6.60
CA GLY A 27 19.44 7.08 -7.94
C GLY A 27 18.62 6.17 -8.85
N TYR A 28 18.84 4.85 -8.75
CA TYR A 28 18.06 3.86 -9.48
C TYR A 28 16.59 3.84 -9.04
N ASP A 29 16.32 3.80 -7.72
CA ASP A 29 14.97 3.80 -7.18
C ASP A 29 14.18 5.04 -7.62
N ARG A 30 14.82 6.21 -7.59
CA ARG A 30 14.24 7.46 -8.07
C ARG A 30 13.96 7.42 -9.59
N MET A 31 14.90 6.92 -10.37
CA MET A 31 14.72 6.74 -11.81
C MET A 31 13.54 5.81 -12.12
N ILE A 32 13.43 4.69 -11.43
CA ILE A 32 12.30 3.76 -11.60
C ILE A 32 10.98 4.43 -11.21
N SER A 33 10.95 5.17 -10.11
CA SER A 33 9.76 5.92 -9.67
C SER A 33 9.35 6.94 -10.72
N ASP A 34 10.29 7.72 -11.27
CA ASP A 34 10.01 8.73 -12.29
C ASP A 34 9.53 8.10 -13.60
N LEU A 35 10.10 6.96 -14.01
CA LEU A 35 9.64 6.21 -15.19
C LEU A 35 8.23 5.67 -15.00
N GLN A 36 7.94 5.05 -13.85
CA GLN A 36 6.61 4.55 -13.54
C GLN A 36 5.58 5.68 -13.57
N MET A 37 5.87 6.79 -12.91
CA MET A 37 4.96 7.94 -12.85
C MET A 37 4.79 8.62 -14.23
N SER A 38 5.80 8.60 -15.08
CA SER A 38 5.67 9.08 -16.45
C SER A 38 4.77 8.18 -17.29
N CYS A 39 4.88 6.86 -17.13
CA CYS A 39 3.96 5.92 -17.80
C CYS A 39 2.51 6.13 -17.34
N VAL A 40 2.30 6.31 -16.03
CA VAL A 40 0.97 6.57 -15.47
C VAL A 40 0.41 7.90 -16.00
N GLU A 41 1.21 8.96 -16.00
CA GLU A 41 0.80 10.30 -16.45
C GLU A 41 0.40 10.33 -17.93
N ASN A 42 1.05 9.53 -18.78
CA ASN A 42 0.70 9.39 -20.18
C ASN A 42 -0.68 8.72 -20.40
N ILE A 43 -1.12 7.88 -19.47
CA ILE A 43 -2.38 7.14 -19.56
C ILE A 43 -3.49 7.87 -18.78
N LEU A 44 -3.15 8.40 -17.61
CA LEU A 44 -4.04 9.10 -16.69
C LEU A 44 -3.45 10.48 -16.34
N PRO A 45 -3.60 11.47 -17.21
CA PRO A 45 -3.10 12.83 -16.98
C PRO A 45 -3.62 13.43 -15.67
N GLY A 46 -2.75 14.14 -14.97
CA GLY A 46 -3.04 14.73 -13.65
C GLY A 46 -2.92 13.75 -12.47
N ASN A 47 -2.46 12.53 -12.68
CA ASN A 47 -2.26 11.57 -11.60
C ASN A 47 -1.19 12.06 -10.60
N ARG A 48 -0.10 12.62 -11.10
CA ARG A 48 0.99 13.16 -10.27
C ARG A 48 0.50 14.30 -9.36
N GLU A 49 -0.35 15.17 -9.89
CA GLU A 49 -0.97 16.26 -9.13
C GLU A 49 -1.93 15.73 -8.05
N ARG A 50 -2.77 14.74 -8.40
CA ARG A 50 -3.68 14.09 -7.44
C ARG A 50 -2.92 13.42 -6.30
N LEU A 51 -1.82 12.75 -6.60
CA LEU A 51 -0.98 12.12 -5.57
C LEU A 51 -0.29 13.18 -4.69
N ALA A 52 0.27 14.22 -5.29
CA ALA A 52 0.93 15.32 -4.57
C ALA A 52 -0.04 16.10 -3.68
N ALA A 53 -1.29 16.26 -4.12
CA ALA A 53 -2.33 16.96 -3.36
C ALA A 53 -2.71 16.27 -2.04
N LEU A 54 -2.34 15.01 -1.82
CA LEU A 54 -2.54 14.33 -0.53
C LEU A 54 -1.60 14.82 0.56
N LYS A 55 -0.51 15.52 0.20
CA LYS A 55 0.51 15.94 1.17
C LYS A 55 -0.06 16.90 2.21
N ASP A 56 0.19 16.61 3.48
CA ASP A 56 -0.18 17.44 4.65
C ASP A 56 -1.69 17.79 4.76
N THR A 57 -2.57 17.07 4.06
CA THR A 57 -4.03 17.33 4.06
C THR A 57 -4.69 17.09 5.41
N HIS A 58 -4.05 16.31 6.30
CA HIS A 58 -4.56 15.94 7.62
C HIS A 58 -3.52 16.20 8.72
N LYS A 59 -2.81 17.33 8.59
CA LYS A 59 -1.71 17.67 9.48
C LYS A 59 -2.15 17.81 10.94
N GLY A 60 -1.56 16.95 11.78
CA GLY A 60 -1.80 16.92 13.22
C GLY A 60 -3.03 16.11 13.66
N GLU A 61 -3.82 15.60 12.73
CA GLU A 61 -4.98 14.75 12.99
C GLU A 61 -4.59 13.33 13.36
N SER A 62 -5.60 12.52 13.69
CA SER A 62 -5.45 11.08 13.96
C SER A 62 -6.19 10.27 12.91
N CYS A 63 -5.68 9.09 12.60
CA CYS A 63 -6.34 8.14 11.70
C CYS A 63 -6.27 6.70 12.20
N PHE A 64 -7.09 5.85 11.59
CA PHE A 64 -7.03 4.41 11.77
C PHE A 64 -6.61 3.72 10.47
N ILE A 65 -5.78 2.70 10.60
CA ILE A 65 -5.48 1.74 9.52
C ILE A 65 -6.19 0.44 9.87
N ILE A 66 -7.13 0.07 9.01
CA ILE A 66 -7.98 -1.09 9.18
C ILE A 66 -7.38 -2.28 8.45
N GLY A 67 -6.96 -3.28 9.20
CA GLY A 67 -6.53 -4.57 8.67
C GLY A 67 -7.71 -5.52 8.48
N ASN A 68 -7.44 -6.64 7.82
CA ASN A 68 -8.45 -7.66 7.53
C ASN A 68 -8.39 -8.85 8.50
N GLY A 69 -7.83 -8.66 9.68
CA GLY A 69 -7.64 -9.72 10.67
C GLY A 69 -8.96 -10.22 11.29
N PRO A 70 -8.93 -11.41 11.91
CA PRO A 70 -10.13 -12.11 12.41
C PRO A 70 -10.83 -11.40 13.58
N SER A 71 -10.20 -10.42 14.22
CA SER A 71 -10.81 -9.63 15.29
C SER A 71 -11.59 -8.42 14.80
N LEU A 72 -11.55 -8.11 13.49
CA LEU A 72 -12.29 -6.97 12.94
C LEU A 72 -13.79 -7.19 13.07
N LYS A 73 -14.49 -6.21 13.63
CA LYS A 73 -15.94 -6.22 13.84
C LYS A 73 -16.59 -5.04 13.12
N ALA A 74 -17.80 -5.26 12.62
CA ALA A 74 -18.58 -4.22 11.97
C ALA A 74 -18.98 -3.09 12.95
N GLU A 75 -19.21 -3.43 14.20
CA GLU A 75 -19.56 -2.48 15.27
C GLU A 75 -18.42 -1.47 15.52
N ASP A 76 -17.16 -1.93 15.49
CA ASP A 76 -16.01 -1.05 15.66
C ASP A 76 -15.91 -0.04 14.49
N LEU A 77 -16.20 -0.49 13.28
CA LEU A 77 -16.22 0.38 12.08
C LEU A 77 -17.34 1.41 12.12
N GLU A 78 -18.54 1.03 12.62
CA GLU A 78 -19.63 1.99 12.83
C GLU A 78 -19.26 3.06 13.88
N LEU A 79 -18.53 2.70 14.93
CA LEU A 79 -18.02 3.68 15.90
C LEU A 79 -17.06 4.68 15.25
N LEU A 80 -16.15 4.22 14.40
CA LEU A 80 -15.23 5.10 13.66
C LEU A 80 -16.01 6.05 12.74
N LYS A 81 -16.99 5.52 12.00
CA LYS A 81 -17.84 6.33 11.12
C LYS A 81 -18.64 7.39 11.90
N ASN A 82 -19.29 7.00 12.98
CA ASN A 82 -20.14 7.91 13.77
C ASN A 82 -19.34 9.04 14.43
N ASN A 83 -18.03 8.84 14.61
CA ASN A 83 -17.11 9.85 15.12
C ASN A 83 -16.33 10.58 14.02
N ASN A 84 -16.64 10.37 12.74
CA ASN A 84 -15.96 10.95 11.59
C ASN A 84 -14.42 10.73 11.63
N ILE A 85 -13.99 9.56 12.04
CA ILE A 85 -12.57 9.23 12.11
C ILE A 85 -12.06 8.80 10.74
N PHE A 86 -10.98 9.41 10.28
CA PHE A 86 -10.35 9.07 9.01
C PHE A 86 -9.78 7.65 9.04
N CYS A 87 -10.11 6.85 8.02
CA CYS A 87 -9.76 5.45 7.96
C CYS A 87 -9.10 5.07 6.64
N PHE A 88 -7.97 4.38 6.75
CA PHE A 88 -7.37 3.65 5.63
C PHE A 88 -7.79 2.18 5.69
N ALA A 89 -8.00 1.57 4.53
CA ALA A 89 -8.24 0.14 4.43
C ALA A 89 -7.58 -0.46 3.17
N SER A 90 -7.63 -1.77 3.03
CA SER A 90 -6.96 -2.43 1.92
C SER A 90 -7.61 -3.74 1.48
N LYS A 91 -7.27 -4.16 0.27
CA LYS A 91 -7.67 -5.45 -0.30
C LYS A 91 -9.17 -5.71 -0.14
N ARG A 92 -9.57 -6.88 0.32
CA ARG A 92 -10.97 -7.33 0.39
C ARG A 92 -11.73 -6.85 1.63
N ILE A 93 -11.46 -5.64 2.11
CA ILE A 93 -12.24 -5.02 3.18
C ILE A 93 -13.73 -4.87 2.82
N ASN A 94 -14.03 -4.78 1.52
CA ASN A 94 -15.39 -4.71 1.01
C ASN A 94 -16.28 -5.92 1.39
N LEU A 95 -15.72 -7.04 1.77
CA LEU A 95 -16.47 -8.21 2.28
C LEU A 95 -17.24 -7.93 3.59
N ILE A 96 -16.95 -6.82 4.28
CA ILE A 96 -17.69 -6.42 5.48
C ILE A 96 -18.83 -5.43 5.18
N TYR A 97 -18.95 -4.95 3.94
CA TYR A 97 -19.82 -3.82 3.59
C TYR A 97 -21.34 -4.10 3.66
N ASP A 98 -21.76 -5.34 3.62
CA ASP A 98 -23.14 -5.77 3.87
C ASP A 98 -23.50 -5.77 5.38
N LYS A 99 -22.49 -5.75 6.27
CA LYS A 99 -22.65 -5.74 7.74
C LYS A 99 -22.52 -4.34 8.35
N THR A 100 -22.07 -3.34 7.56
CA THR A 100 -21.83 -1.97 8.04
C THR A 100 -22.01 -0.95 6.93
N SER A 101 -22.48 0.23 7.29
CA SER A 101 -22.53 1.39 6.40
C SER A 101 -21.20 2.16 6.31
N TRP A 102 -20.19 1.76 7.11
CA TRP A 102 -18.85 2.33 7.07
C TRP A 102 -18.16 2.09 5.73
N ARG A 103 -17.39 3.07 5.30
CA ARG A 103 -16.46 2.97 4.17
C ARG A 103 -15.16 3.67 4.55
N PRO A 104 -14.00 3.23 4.05
CA PRO A 104 -12.74 3.93 4.29
C PRO A 104 -12.72 5.26 3.52
N ASP A 105 -11.89 6.19 3.96
CA ASP A 105 -11.59 7.40 3.20
C ASP A 105 -10.57 7.09 2.08
N ILE A 106 -9.61 6.21 2.39
CA ILE A 106 -8.63 5.70 1.44
C ILE A 106 -8.58 4.17 1.48
N TRP A 107 -8.65 3.58 0.31
CA TRP A 107 -8.41 2.16 0.09
C TRP A 107 -7.16 1.96 -0.76
N ALA A 108 -6.33 0.95 -0.45
CA ALA A 108 -5.13 0.69 -1.22
C ALA A 108 -4.88 -0.80 -1.50
N ALA A 109 -4.22 -1.07 -2.62
CA ALA A 109 -3.65 -2.36 -2.95
C ALA A 109 -2.30 -2.20 -3.67
N SER A 110 -1.38 -3.15 -3.40
CA SER A 110 -0.06 -3.19 -4.03
C SER A 110 0.37 -4.59 -4.45
N ASP A 111 -0.40 -5.59 -4.06
CA ASP A 111 -0.19 -6.99 -4.42
C ASP A 111 -0.75 -7.19 -5.84
N LEU A 112 0.13 -7.47 -6.79
CA LEU A 112 -0.25 -7.53 -8.21
C LEU A 112 -1.14 -8.74 -8.50
N ASP A 113 -0.88 -9.88 -7.88
CA ASP A 113 -1.72 -11.08 -8.04
C ASP A 113 -3.14 -10.82 -7.50
N TYR A 114 -3.25 -10.07 -6.40
CA TYR A 114 -4.53 -9.59 -5.88
C TYR A 114 -5.23 -8.66 -6.87
N VAL A 115 -4.53 -7.64 -7.37
CA VAL A 115 -5.12 -6.67 -8.31
C VAL A 115 -5.56 -7.36 -9.61
N GLU A 116 -4.76 -8.27 -10.14
CA GLU A 116 -5.11 -9.05 -11.33
C GLU A 116 -6.36 -9.89 -11.11
N THR A 117 -6.43 -10.59 -9.97
CA THR A 117 -7.55 -11.48 -9.66
C THR A 117 -8.87 -10.74 -9.48
N TYR A 118 -8.82 -9.53 -8.86
CA TYR A 118 -10.01 -8.78 -8.47
C TYR A 118 -10.15 -7.44 -9.19
N LEU A 119 -9.55 -7.28 -10.37
CA LEU A 119 -9.52 -6.00 -11.08
C LEU A 119 -10.92 -5.44 -11.36
N ASP A 120 -11.85 -6.27 -11.78
CA ASP A 120 -13.21 -5.82 -12.08
C ASP A 120 -13.97 -5.42 -10.80
N GLU A 121 -13.79 -6.17 -9.70
CA GLU A 121 -14.32 -5.80 -8.39
C GLU A 121 -13.76 -4.45 -7.93
N ILE A 122 -12.44 -4.22 -8.12
CA ILE A 122 -11.77 -2.94 -7.77
C ILE A 122 -12.33 -1.77 -8.59
N LYS A 123 -12.65 -1.96 -9.87
CA LYS A 123 -13.26 -0.93 -10.72
C LYS A 123 -14.65 -0.53 -10.24
N GLU A 124 -15.41 -1.48 -9.72
CA GLU A 124 -16.77 -1.26 -9.21
C GLU A 124 -16.80 -0.59 -7.84
N MET A 125 -15.75 -0.72 -7.04
CA MET A 125 -15.64 -0.05 -5.74
C MET A 125 -15.73 1.47 -5.90
N LYS A 126 -16.60 2.15 -5.12
CA LYS A 126 -16.84 3.60 -5.19
C LYS A 126 -16.99 4.21 -3.79
N GLY A 127 -16.88 5.54 -3.73
CA GLY A 127 -17.16 6.32 -2.51
C GLY A 127 -15.92 6.61 -1.66
N TYR A 128 -14.72 6.28 -2.13
CA TYR A 128 -13.45 6.56 -1.46
C TYR A 128 -12.28 6.64 -2.46
N THR A 129 -11.18 7.24 -2.03
CA THR A 129 -9.97 7.30 -2.85
C THR A 129 -9.30 5.94 -2.93
N LYS A 130 -9.01 5.48 -4.14
CA LYS A 130 -8.24 4.25 -4.39
C LYS A 130 -6.79 4.57 -4.67
N LEU A 131 -5.86 3.96 -3.93
CA LEU A 131 -4.42 4.03 -4.16
C LEU A 131 -3.89 2.70 -4.70
N LEU A 132 -3.38 2.71 -5.92
CA LEU A 132 -2.80 1.54 -6.58
C LEU A 132 -1.33 1.77 -6.89
N CYS A 133 -0.51 0.72 -6.86
CA CYS A 133 0.87 0.86 -7.29
C CYS A 133 0.96 1.04 -8.82
N ALA A 134 1.87 1.88 -9.26
CA ALA A 134 2.07 2.18 -10.68
C ALA A 134 2.44 0.95 -11.52
N GLN A 135 2.89 -0.13 -10.88
CA GLN A 135 3.18 -1.39 -11.57
C GLN A 135 1.93 -2.02 -12.22
N VAL A 136 0.73 -1.73 -11.74
CA VAL A 136 -0.53 -2.15 -12.40
C VAL A 136 -0.58 -1.62 -13.84
N ILE A 137 -0.19 -0.38 -14.04
CA ILE A 137 -0.12 0.27 -15.36
C ILE A 137 1.09 -0.23 -16.16
N THR A 138 2.29 -0.21 -15.56
CA THR A 138 3.52 -0.56 -16.30
C THR A 138 3.59 -2.04 -16.69
N ARG A 139 2.84 -2.91 -16.01
CA ARG A 139 2.67 -4.32 -16.39
C ARG A 139 1.42 -4.60 -17.23
N GLN A 140 0.73 -3.57 -17.67
CA GLN A 140 -0.46 -3.66 -18.53
C GLN A 140 -1.58 -4.55 -17.97
N MET A 141 -1.74 -4.56 -16.64
CA MET A 141 -2.75 -5.39 -15.99
C MET A 141 -4.16 -4.84 -16.16
N GLY A 142 -4.29 -3.55 -16.45
CA GLY A 142 -5.55 -2.84 -16.67
C GLY A 142 -5.54 -1.46 -16.04
N ILE A 143 -6.59 -0.70 -16.29
CA ILE A 143 -6.75 0.67 -15.80
C ILE A 143 -7.94 0.73 -14.85
N VAL A 144 -7.76 1.42 -13.73
CA VAL A 144 -8.82 1.83 -12.81
C VAL A 144 -8.83 3.36 -12.86
N ASP A 145 -9.73 3.94 -13.65
CA ASP A 145 -9.72 5.36 -14.04
C ASP A 145 -9.86 6.32 -12.86
N ASP A 146 -10.55 5.91 -11.81
CA ASP A 146 -10.78 6.68 -10.59
C ASP A 146 -9.73 6.41 -9.49
N ALA A 147 -8.69 5.62 -9.77
CA ALA A 147 -7.58 5.42 -8.86
C ALA A 147 -6.50 6.50 -8.99
N VAL A 148 -5.77 6.71 -7.91
CA VAL A 148 -4.51 7.46 -7.87
C VAL A 148 -3.37 6.46 -7.78
N TYR A 149 -2.44 6.54 -8.69
CA TYR A 149 -1.32 5.61 -8.78
C TYR A 149 -0.07 6.21 -8.13
N TYR A 150 0.61 5.41 -7.32
CA TYR A 150 1.84 5.81 -6.65
C TYR A 150 3.04 4.99 -7.13
N PRO A 151 4.25 5.55 -7.16
CA PRO A 151 5.46 4.84 -7.56
C PRO A 151 5.80 3.76 -6.54
N PHE A 152 6.18 2.59 -7.03
CA PHE A 152 6.43 1.42 -6.22
C PHE A 152 7.81 0.85 -6.51
N VAL A 153 8.66 0.82 -5.50
CA VAL A 153 10.06 0.44 -5.62
C VAL A 153 10.32 -0.88 -4.91
N GLN A 154 10.86 -1.84 -5.63
CA GLN A 154 11.21 -3.14 -5.10
C GLN A 154 12.67 -3.16 -4.67
N MET A 155 12.93 -3.33 -3.38
CA MET A 155 14.27 -3.47 -2.83
C MET A 155 14.54 -4.91 -2.41
N GLU A 156 15.45 -5.59 -3.10
CA GLU A 156 15.71 -7.02 -2.87
C GLU A 156 16.61 -7.35 -1.69
N ARG A 157 17.37 -6.41 -1.11
CA ARG A 157 18.49 -6.78 -0.22
C ARG A 157 18.79 -5.90 1.00
N ARG A 158 17.90 -4.99 1.44
CA ARG A 158 18.16 -4.11 2.61
C ARG A 158 16.97 -3.99 3.54
N PRO A 159 17.18 -3.61 4.82
CA PRO A 159 16.07 -3.38 5.74
C PRO A 159 15.10 -2.35 5.17
N PRO A 160 13.82 -2.44 5.55
CA PRO A 160 12.78 -1.58 5.01
C PRO A 160 13.12 -0.11 5.26
N TRP A 161 13.20 0.65 4.17
CA TRP A 161 13.29 2.10 4.25
C TRP A 161 11.89 2.66 4.35
N PHE A 162 11.69 3.47 5.36
CA PHE A 162 10.51 4.28 5.47
C PHE A 162 10.75 5.58 4.69
N ASN A 163 10.00 5.80 3.63
CA ASN A 163 10.09 7.04 2.89
C ASN A 163 8.89 7.93 3.24
N ALA A 164 9.13 9.03 3.93
CA ALA A 164 8.09 9.99 4.29
C ALA A 164 7.49 10.71 3.07
N ASP A 165 8.22 10.76 1.95
CA ASP A 165 7.74 11.31 0.69
C ASP A 165 7.40 10.18 -0.30
N ILE A 166 6.12 9.86 -0.40
CA ILE A 166 5.64 8.80 -1.31
C ILE A 166 5.88 9.10 -2.80
N MET A 167 6.15 10.36 -3.17
CA MET A 167 6.49 10.74 -4.54
C MET A 167 7.85 10.18 -4.98
N LEU A 168 8.73 9.88 -4.03
CA LEU A 168 10.05 9.29 -4.28
C LEU A 168 10.00 7.75 -4.36
N GLY A 169 8.84 7.17 -4.12
CA GLY A 169 8.60 5.74 -4.18
C GLY A 169 8.20 5.12 -2.84
N VAL A 170 7.20 4.28 -2.89
CA VAL A 170 6.78 3.45 -1.76
C VAL A 170 7.43 2.08 -1.88
N HIS A 171 8.11 1.65 -0.83
CA HIS A 171 8.90 0.43 -0.87
C HIS A 171 8.05 -0.86 -0.75
N PHE A 172 8.52 -1.91 -1.40
CA PHE A 172 7.87 -3.22 -1.45
C PHE A 172 7.74 -3.91 -0.09
N TRP A 173 8.60 -3.61 0.87
CA TRP A 173 8.72 -4.34 2.12
C TRP A 173 7.45 -4.36 2.97
N GLY A 174 7.19 -5.54 3.53
CA GLY A 174 6.11 -5.75 4.47
C GLY A 174 4.73 -5.81 3.81
N THR A 175 3.74 -5.79 4.66
CA THR A 175 2.34 -5.85 4.26
C THR A 175 1.86 -4.52 3.70
N ILE A 176 0.66 -4.51 3.12
CA ILE A 176 -0.01 -3.27 2.70
C ILE A 176 -0.16 -2.29 3.87
N THR A 177 -0.27 -2.77 5.10
CA THR A 177 -0.34 -1.94 6.32
C THR A 177 0.87 -0.99 6.43
N CYS A 178 2.09 -1.46 6.13
CA CYS A 178 3.28 -0.60 6.12
C CYS A 178 3.17 0.53 5.10
N LYS A 179 2.58 0.26 3.94
CA LYS A 179 2.36 1.27 2.90
C LYS A 179 1.29 2.28 3.31
N LEU A 180 0.22 1.81 3.97
CA LEU A 180 -0.81 2.71 4.52
C LEU A 180 -0.22 3.63 5.59
N ILE A 181 0.75 3.18 6.40
CA ILE A 181 1.49 4.04 7.32
C ILE A 181 2.28 5.11 6.56
N ASN A 182 2.94 4.76 5.44
CA ASN A 182 3.62 5.75 4.60
C ASN A 182 2.65 6.83 4.10
N PHE A 183 1.46 6.44 3.61
CA PHE A 183 0.46 7.40 3.16
C PHE A 183 -0.03 8.28 4.31
N ALA A 184 -0.32 7.70 5.47
CA ALA A 184 -0.75 8.46 6.64
C ALA A 184 0.31 9.49 7.08
N VAL A 185 1.59 9.12 7.09
CA VAL A 185 2.69 10.06 7.39
C VAL A 185 2.80 11.15 6.33
N TYR A 186 2.71 10.81 5.06
CA TYR A 186 2.74 11.79 3.96
C TYR A 186 1.59 12.79 4.04
N MET A 187 0.40 12.33 4.45
CA MET A 187 -0.78 13.18 4.66
C MET A 187 -0.72 14.00 5.95
N GLY A 188 0.32 13.81 6.79
CA GLY A 188 0.58 14.62 7.98
C GLY A 188 -0.12 14.14 9.25
N PHE A 189 -0.70 12.95 9.28
CA PHE A 189 -1.32 12.42 10.51
C PHE A 189 -0.30 12.30 11.64
N LYS A 190 -0.68 12.78 12.83
CA LYS A 190 0.14 12.73 14.04
C LYS A 190 0.05 11.40 14.77
N ASN A 191 -1.15 10.86 14.88
CA ASN A 191 -1.39 9.59 15.54
C ASN A 191 -2.00 8.60 14.55
N ILE A 192 -1.41 7.43 14.45
CA ILE A 192 -1.84 6.36 13.53
C ILE A 192 -2.16 5.13 14.39
N TYR A 193 -3.43 4.75 14.41
CA TYR A 193 -3.91 3.60 15.16
C TYR A 193 -4.15 2.41 14.22
N LEU A 194 -3.91 1.20 14.71
CA LEU A 194 -4.10 -0.03 13.94
C LEU A 194 -5.28 -0.80 14.53
N LEU A 195 -6.25 -1.19 13.69
CA LEU A 195 -7.40 -2.02 14.06
C LEU A 195 -7.48 -3.23 13.15
N GLY A 196 -7.69 -4.42 13.69
CA GLY A 196 -7.78 -5.65 12.89
C GLY A 196 -6.47 -6.03 12.19
N VAL A 197 -5.33 -5.51 12.66
CA VAL A 197 -4.01 -5.83 12.09
C VAL A 197 -3.41 -6.98 12.85
N TYR A 198 -3.20 -8.10 12.14
CA TYR A 198 -2.56 -9.30 12.67
C TYR A 198 -1.31 -9.62 11.86
N ASN A 199 -0.25 -10.00 12.55
CA ASN A 199 0.99 -10.45 11.91
C ASN A 199 1.23 -11.94 12.15
N ASN A 200 0.16 -12.70 12.27
CA ASN A 200 0.23 -14.15 12.44
C ASN A 200 -0.22 -14.83 11.14
N TRP A 201 0.76 -15.16 10.30
CA TRP A 201 0.51 -15.99 9.14
C TRP A 201 0.41 -17.44 9.59
N PRO A 202 -0.72 -18.11 9.42
CA PRO A 202 -0.87 -19.51 9.79
C PRO A 202 -0.14 -20.40 8.78
N VAL A 203 1.18 -20.38 8.83
CA VAL A 203 2.04 -21.17 7.96
C VAL A 203 2.63 -22.31 8.78
N ARG A 204 2.47 -23.53 8.32
CA ARG A 204 3.11 -24.73 8.87
C ARG A 204 4.04 -25.35 7.84
N LYS A 205 5.06 -26.07 8.29
CA LYS A 205 5.84 -26.95 7.43
C LYS A 205 5.12 -28.27 7.27
N ASN A 206 5.00 -28.74 6.03
CA ASN A 206 4.58 -30.12 5.76
C ASN A 206 5.73 -31.10 6.03
N GLU A 207 5.48 -32.40 5.84
CA GLU A 207 6.44 -33.48 6.02
C GLU A 207 7.68 -33.34 5.11
N ASP A 208 7.53 -32.73 3.95
CA ASP A 208 8.62 -32.45 2.99
C ASP A 208 9.41 -31.17 3.34
N GLY A 209 9.06 -30.49 4.43
CA GLY A 209 9.70 -29.26 4.87
C GLY A 209 9.28 -27.99 4.11
N LYS A 210 8.28 -28.08 3.22
CA LYS A 210 7.69 -26.94 2.51
C LYS A 210 6.71 -26.21 3.41
N TYR A 211 6.72 -24.87 3.30
CA TYR A 211 5.74 -24.05 3.98
C TYR A 211 4.38 -24.14 3.29
N MET A 212 3.36 -24.46 4.05
CA MET A 212 1.97 -24.53 3.60
C MET A 212 1.09 -23.65 4.47
N TYR A 213 0.12 -23.04 3.86
CA TYR A 213 -0.89 -22.25 4.58
C TYR A 213 -1.82 -23.21 5.36
N ASP A 214 -2.01 -22.96 6.67
CA ASP A 214 -2.95 -23.74 7.47
C ASP A 214 -4.36 -23.15 7.34
N VAL A 215 -5.14 -23.71 6.45
CA VAL A 215 -6.53 -23.31 6.16
C VAL A 215 -7.48 -23.45 7.35
N ASN A 216 -7.08 -24.22 8.38
CA ASN A 216 -7.89 -24.41 9.60
C ASN A 216 -7.76 -23.26 10.59
N VAL A 217 -6.78 -22.37 10.39
CA VAL A 217 -6.58 -21.21 11.25
C VAL A 217 -7.24 -19.99 10.63
N LYS A 218 -8.23 -19.44 11.31
CA LYS A 218 -8.90 -18.22 10.88
C LYS A 218 -7.91 -17.05 10.86
N SER A 219 -7.54 -16.59 9.67
CA SER A 219 -6.57 -15.52 9.47
C SER A 219 -7.19 -14.18 9.09
N HIS A 220 -8.44 -14.19 8.62
CA HIS A 220 -9.17 -13.00 8.18
C HIS A 220 -10.57 -12.95 8.82
N PHE A 221 -11.19 -11.78 8.81
CA PHE A 221 -12.52 -11.57 9.38
C PHE A 221 -13.63 -12.32 8.61
N ASP A 222 -13.39 -12.62 7.33
CA ASP A 222 -14.35 -13.29 6.45
C ASP A 222 -13.72 -14.56 5.86
N ASP A 223 -14.48 -15.66 5.88
CA ASP A 223 -14.00 -16.97 5.43
C ASP A 223 -13.86 -17.03 3.89
N SER A 224 -14.56 -16.16 3.15
CA SER A 224 -14.46 -16.04 1.69
C SER A 224 -13.30 -15.15 1.22
N TYR A 225 -12.43 -14.70 2.12
CA TYR A 225 -11.37 -13.75 1.81
C TYR A 225 -10.47 -14.20 0.65
N PHE A 226 -10.20 -15.47 0.53
CA PHE A 226 -9.38 -16.07 -0.53
C PHE A 226 -10.19 -16.67 -1.69
N ALA A 227 -11.50 -16.47 -1.73
CA ALA A 227 -12.32 -16.99 -2.84
C ALA A 227 -11.90 -16.33 -4.18
N GLY A 228 -12.14 -17.04 -5.29
CA GLY A 228 -11.84 -16.53 -6.64
C GLY A 228 -10.43 -16.84 -7.16
N GLY A 229 -9.74 -17.83 -6.59
CA GLY A 229 -8.46 -18.34 -7.11
C GLY A 229 -7.21 -17.58 -6.60
N TYR A 230 -7.38 -16.59 -5.72
CA TYR A 230 -6.24 -15.89 -5.13
C TYR A 230 -5.39 -16.80 -4.23
N SER A 231 -5.99 -17.76 -3.54
CA SER A 231 -5.27 -18.75 -2.72
C SER A 231 -4.33 -19.63 -3.52
N GLU A 232 -4.70 -20.01 -4.74
CA GLU A 232 -3.88 -20.85 -5.61
C GLU A 232 -2.59 -20.15 -6.07
N LYS A 233 -2.60 -18.81 -6.14
CA LYS A 233 -1.42 -18.01 -6.47
C LYS A 233 -0.43 -17.90 -5.30
N LEU A 234 -0.89 -18.08 -4.07
CA LEU A 234 -0.03 -18.03 -2.86
C LEU A 234 0.76 -19.32 -2.63
N GLU A 235 0.40 -20.40 -3.29
CA GLU A 235 1.05 -21.72 -3.16
C GLU A 235 2.24 -21.91 -4.12
N LYS A 236 2.52 -20.93 -5.00
CA LYS A 236 3.64 -20.94 -5.96
C LYS A 236 4.83 -20.16 -5.46
#